data_84c0c42d48e991e2e47725f56d275e09
#
_entry.id   84c0c42d48e991e2e47725f56d275e09
#
_cell.length_a   1.000
_cell.length_b   1.000
_cell.length_c   1.000
_cell.angle_alpha   90.00
_cell.angle_beta   90.00
_cell.angle_gamma   90.00
#
_symmetry.space_group_name_H-M   'P 1'
#
loop_
_entity.id
_entity.type
_entity.pdbx_description
1 polymer ?
#
loop_
_entity_poly.entity_id
_entity_poly.type
_entity_poly.pdbx_seq_one_letter_code
_entity_poly.pdbx_strand_id
1 'polypeptide(L)'
;RHRPACAAAARRAREAGYDGVEVMGSEGYFINEFTAPRTNKRNDAWGGTAEKRMRFAVEIVRRVREACGPDFIIIYRLSLLDLVEDGNQWDEIVAQAKAIENAGATIINSGIGWHEARVPTIVTSVPRAAFVDVTAKLRPHVTLPLIATNRINMPDVAERILADGIADMVSLARPLLADSQWANKARAGKPQSINTCIACNQACLDHVFENKRASCLLNPRACAETELNYTKTFKPKRIAVVGAGPAGLACATVAAERGHRVTLFDASAEIGGQFNYAKKIPGKEEFHETIRYFTHKLEETGVEVKLGTVASAENLSGFDEVVLATGILPRRVAFPGSDHAKVVSYLDVLSGRVQVGKRAAII
;
A
#
# COMPACT_ATOMS: atom_id res chain seq x y z
N ARG A 1 -1.26 2.37 35.22
CA ARG A 1 0.12 2.50 34.68
C ARG A 1 0.16 3.07 33.26
N HIS A 2 -0.66 2.61 32.30
CA HIS A 2 -0.52 2.96 30.86
C HIS A 2 -0.95 4.40 30.54
N ARG A 3 -2.01 4.94 31.15
CA ARG A 3 -2.49 6.31 30.86
C ARG A 3 -1.45 7.41 31.13
N PRO A 4 -0.74 7.41 32.27
CA PRO A 4 0.37 8.34 32.49
C PRO A 4 1.51 8.14 31.48
N ALA A 5 1.78 6.91 31.02
CA ALA A 5 2.84 6.64 30.06
C ALA A 5 2.53 7.23 28.67
N CYS A 6 1.27 7.15 28.19
CA CYS A 6 0.87 7.78 26.93
C CYS A 6 1.01 9.31 26.99
N ALA A 7 0.58 9.93 28.09
CA ALA A 7 0.73 11.39 28.29
C ALA A 7 2.22 11.80 28.37
N ALA A 8 3.05 11.00 29.05
CA ALA A 8 4.49 11.23 29.12
C ALA A 8 5.18 11.08 27.74
N ALA A 9 4.76 10.10 26.93
CA ALA A 9 5.26 9.93 25.58
C ALA A 9 4.89 11.13 24.68
N ALA A 10 3.65 11.60 24.74
CA ALA A 10 3.21 12.78 24.00
C ALA A 10 3.97 14.06 24.42
N ARG A 11 4.20 14.24 25.71
CA ARG A 11 5.00 15.36 26.21
C ARG A 11 6.44 15.32 25.66
N ARG A 12 7.07 14.14 25.66
CA ARG A 12 8.42 13.97 25.07
C ARG A 12 8.44 14.26 23.57
N ALA A 13 7.40 13.86 22.84
CA ALA A 13 7.26 14.21 21.43
C ALA A 13 7.21 15.73 21.24
N ARG A 14 6.41 16.45 22.06
CA ARG A 14 6.36 17.91 22.06
C ARG A 14 7.73 18.54 22.39
N GLU A 15 8.39 18.06 23.45
CA GLU A 15 9.73 18.49 23.86
C GLU A 15 10.78 18.27 22.74
N ALA A 16 10.61 17.22 21.95
CA ALA A 16 11.45 16.91 20.78
C ALA A 16 11.13 17.75 19.53
N GLY A 17 10.11 18.63 19.59
CA GLY A 17 9.75 19.54 18.50
C GLY A 17 8.71 19.00 17.52
N TYR A 18 7.99 17.93 17.88
CA TYR A 18 6.84 17.47 17.08
C TYR A 18 5.62 18.36 17.31
N ASP A 19 4.83 18.59 16.25
CA ASP A 19 3.60 19.41 16.32
C ASP A 19 2.39 18.63 16.86
N GLY A 20 2.45 17.30 16.86
CA GLY A 20 1.36 16.45 17.33
C GLY A 20 1.72 14.99 17.49
N VAL A 21 0.73 14.22 17.94
CA VAL A 21 0.79 12.76 18.06
C VAL A 21 -0.51 12.12 17.56
N GLU A 22 -0.41 10.88 17.08
CA GLU A 22 -1.57 10.03 16.82
C GLU A 22 -1.75 9.02 17.96
N VAL A 23 -2.95 8.97 18.52
CA VAL A 23 -3.38 7.99 19.52
C VAL A 23 -4.06 6.83 18.79
N MET A 24 -3.44 5.65 18.84
CA MET A 24 -3.88 4.46 18.10
C MET A 24 -5.01 3.75 18.83
N GLY A 25 -6.26 4.04 18.44
CA GLY A 25 -7.47 3.47 19.02
C GLY A 25 -8.26 2.54 18.08
N SER A 26 -7.59 1.85 17.15
CA SER A 26 -8.24 1.04 16.12
C SER A 26 -7.51 -0.28 15.84
N GLU A 27 -8.06 -1.08 14.91
CA GLU A 27 -7.46 -2.26 14.26
C GLU A 27 -7.13 -3.41 15.22
N GLY A 28 -7.83 -3.51 16.38
CA GLY A 28 -7.62 -4.56 17.36
C GLY A 28 -6.42 -4.32 18.29
N TYR A 29 -5.79 -3.13 18.23
CA TYR A 29 -4.70 -2.80 19.13
C TYR A 29 -5.19 -2.41 20.53
N PHE A 30 -4.26 -2.29 21.46
CA PHE A 30 -4.46 -2.17 22.90
C PHE A 30 -5.61 -1.26 23.36
N ILE A 31 -5.75 -0.06 22.77
CA ILE A 31 -6.86 0.85 23.14
C ILE A 31 -8.18 0.34 22.58
N ASN A 32 -8.19 -0.16 21.35
CA ASN A 32 -9.38 -0.74 20.72
C ASN A 32 -9.87 -1.99 21.44
N GLU A 33 -8.96 -2.81 21.99
CA GLU A 33 -9.32 -3.95 22.84
C GLU A 33 -10.09 -3.57 24.11
N PHE A 34 -9.87 -2.34 24.64
CA PHE A 34 -10.66 -1.82 25.74
C PHE A 34 -12.05 -1.38 25.33
N THR A 35 -12.21 -0.89 24.08
CA THR A 35 -13.49 -0.36 23.60
C THR A 35 -14.42 -1.45 23.09
N ALA A 36 -13.89 -2.51 22.47
CA ALA A 36 -14.66 -3.57 21.84
C ALA A 36 -15.19 -4.59 22.86
N PRO A 37 -16.49 -4.96 22.79
CA PRO A 37 -17.06 -6.02 23.66
C PRO A 37 -16.45 -7.38 23.38
N ARG A 38 -15.90 -7.62 22.18
CA ARG A 38 -15.17 -8.85 21.84
C ARG A 38 -14.06 -9.19 22.81
N THR A 39 -13.28 -8.22 23.23
CA THR A 39 -12.08 -8.40 24.07
C THR A 39 -12.29 -7.90 25.50
N ASN A 40 -13.05 -6.81 25.70
CA ASN A 40 -13.28 -6.26 27.02
C ASN A 40 -14.43 -6.95 27.75
N LYS A 41 -14.13 -8.05 28.43
CA LYS A 41 -15.07 -8.81 29.27
C LYS A 41 -15.09 -8.35 30.75
N ARG A 42 -14.56 -7.16 31.06
CA ARG A 42 -14.53 -6.59 32.42
C ARG A 42 -15.93 -6.18 32.86
N ASN A 43 -16.18 -6.22 34.17
CA ASN A 43 -17.42 -5.80 34.80
C ASN A 43 -17.21 -4.66 35.83
N ASP A 44 -16.03 -4.02 35.82
CA ASP A 44 -15.67 -2.91 36.69
C ASP A 44 -15.89 -1.54 36.01
N ALA A 45 -15.19 -0.52 36.50
CA ALA A 45 -15.27 0.85 35.98
C ALA A 45 -14.74 1.02 34.53
N TRP A 46 -14.14 -0.02 33.93
CA TRP A 46 -13.46 -0.01 32.63
C TRP A 46 -14.10 -0.98 31.63
N GLY A 47 -15.22 -1.60 31.97
CA GLY A 47 -15.88 -2.58 31.09
C GLY A 47 -17.37 -2.72 31.42
N GLY A 48 -18.05 -3.58 30.67
CA GLY A 48 -19.50 -3.76 30.72
C GLY A 48 -20.23 -2.85 29.74
N THR A 49 -20.65 -1.64 30.12
CA THR A 49 -21.33 -0.73 29.22
C THR A 49 -20.38 -0.02 28.24
N ALA A 50 -20.90 0.49 27.12
CA ALA A 50 -20.12 1.22 26.13
C ALA A 50 -19.36 2.41 26.73
N GLU A 51 -20.02 3.19 27.63
CA GLU A 51 -19.40 4.34 28.32
C GLU A 51 -18.21 3.92 29.16
N LYS A 52 -18.30 2.77 29.82
CA LYS A 52 -17.20 2.26 30.63
C LYS A 52 -16.06 1.72 29.77
N ARG A 53 -16.39 1.05 28.66
CA ARG A 53 -15.38 0.54 27.73
C ARG A 53 -14.58 1.66 27.08
N MET A 54 -15.25 2.74 26.60
CA MET A 54 -14.57 3.87 25.94
C MET A 54 -13.78 4.76 26.93
N ARG A 55 -14.03 4.67 28.25
CA ARG A 55 -13.38 5.48 29.28
C ARG A 55 -11.86 5.47 29.16
N PHE A 56 -11.26 4.32 28.81
CA PHE A 56 -9.79 4.19 28.72
C PHE A 56 -9.24 5.08 27.59
N ALA A 57 -9.86 5.05 26.41
CA ALA A 57 -9.50 5.88 25.27
C ALA A 57 -9.65 7.38 25.58
N VAL A 58 -10.80 7.77 26.12
CA VAL A 58 -11.14 9.15 26.50
C VAL A 58 -10.14 9.70 27.53
N GLU A 59 -9.81 8.92 28.56
CA GLU A 59 -8.84 9.32 29.58
C GLU A 59 -7.41 9.48 29.02
N ILE A 60 -7.03 8.71 28.01
CA ILE A 60 -5.72 8.88 27.34
C ILE A 60 -5.70 10.24 26.62
N VAL A 61 -6.70 10.52 25.78
CA VAL A 61 -6.77 11.78 25.02
C VAL A 61 -6.79 12.99 25.97
N ARG A 62 -7.63 12.96 27.02
CA ARG A 62 -7.70 14.04 28.02
C ARG A 62 -6.34 14.29 28.67
N ARG A 63 -5.63 13.23 29.10
CA ARG A 63 -4.32 13.37 29.74
C ARG A 63 -3.22 13.83 28.76
N VAL A 64 -3.29 13.44 27.51
CA VAL A 64 -2.39 13.95 26.46
C VAL A 64 -2.64 15.43 26.26
N ARG A 65 -3.90 15.86 26.19
CA ARG A 65 -4.28 17.28 26.09
C ARG A 65 -3.79 18.11 27.29
N GLU A 66 -4.00 17.60 28.50
CA GLU A 66 -3.51 18.24 29.74
C GLU A 66 -1.98 18.36 29.76
N ALA A 67 -1.27 17.34 29.31
CA ALA A 67 0.20 17.29 29.30
C ALA A 67 0.84 18.15 28.21
N CYS A 68 0.16 18.30 27.06
CA CYS A 68 0.70 18.96 25.87
C CYS A 68 0.12 20.35 25.60
N GLY A 69 -0.91 20.79 26.33
CA GLY A 69 -1.54 22.12 26.16
C GLY A 69 -2.49 22.17 24.92
N PRO A 70 -3.15 23.35 24.74
CA PRO A 70 -4.26 23.47 23.78
C PRO A 70 -3.84 23.41 22.31
N ASP A 71 -2.64 23.86 21.96
CA ASP A 71 -2.19 24.03 20.57
C ASP A 71 -1.56 22.77 19.95
N PHE A 72 -1.34 21.71 20.77
CA PHE A 72 -0.73 20.48 20.30
C PHE A 72 -1.72 19.63 19.51
N ILE A 73 -1.36 19.17 18.33
CA ILE A 73 -2.22 18.33 17.48
C ILE A 73 -2.36 16.94 18.12
N ILE A 74 -3.60 16.50 18.35
CA ILE A 74 -3.92 15.16 18.83
C ILE A 74 -4.84 14.51 17.80
N ILE A 75 -4.28 13.63 16.99
CA ILE A 75 -5.04 12.79 16.08
C ILE A 75 -5.49 11.55 16.87
N TYR A 76 -6.76 11.20 16.80
CA TYR A 76 -7.23 9.93 17.33
C TYR A 76 -7.62 9.01 16.18
N ARG A 77 -6.96 7.85 16.08
CA ARG A 77 -7.33 6.84 15.09
C ARG A 77 -8.45 5.97 15.66
N LEU A 78 -9.66 6.20 15.14
CA LEU A 78 -10.90 5.58 15.61
C LEU A 78 -11.27 4.40 14.71
N SER A 79 -11.51 3.23 15.28
CA SER A 79 -12.06 2.09 14.54
C SER A 79 -13.50 2.39 14.15
N LEU A 80 -13.74 2.64 12.86
CA LEU A 80 -15.07 2.87 12.31
C LEU A 80 -15.76 1.57 11.89
N LEU A 81 -14.97 0.54 11.61
CA LEU A 81 -15.42 -0.82 11.32
C LEU A 81 -14.42 -1.82 11.91
N ASP A 82 -14.84 -2.58 12.89
CA ASP A 82 -14.00 -3.64 13.46
C ASP A 82 -13.93 -4.86 12.54
N LEU A 83 -14.99 -5.18 11.82
CA LEU A 83 -15.14 -6.32 10.88
C LEU A 83 -14.90 -7.68 11.54
N VAL A 84 -15.15 -7.77 12.84
CA VAL A 84 -15.08 -8.97 13.66
C VAL A 84 -16.38 -9.17 14.42
N GLU A 85 -16.66 -10.40 14.81
CA GLU A 85 -17.80 -10.73 15.66
C GLU A 85 -17.63 -10.02 17.03
N ASP A 86 -18.72 -9.54 17.62
CA ASP A 86 -18.73 -8.75 18.85
C ASP A 86 -17.82 -7.50 18.79
N GLY A 87 -17.66 -6.90 17.63
CA GLY A 87 -17.03 -5.57 17.47
C GLY A 87 -17.96 -4.45 17.98
N ASN A 88 -17.43 -3.22 18.00
CA ASN A 88 -18.20 -2.04 18.38
C ASN A 88 -19.37 -1.81 17.43
N GLN A 89 -20.53 -1.45 17.97
CA GLN A 89 -21.71 -1.07 17.20
C GLN A 89 -21.60 0.39 16.77
N TRP A 90 -22.31 0.76 15.68
CA TRP A 90 -22.21 2.10 15.12
C TRP A 90 -22.54 3.22 16.14
N ASP A 91 -23.59 3.05 16.93
CA ASP A 91 -23.98 4.04 17.94
C ASP A 91 -22.92 4.21 19.03
N GLU A 92 -22.24 3.12 19.40
CA GLU A 92 -21.11 3.15 20.34
C GLU A 92 -19.90 3.89 19.73
N ILE A 93 -19.63 3.67 18.42
CA ILE A 93 -18.57 4.37 17.69
C ILE A 93 -18.84 5.88 17.64
N VAL A 94 -20.08 6.27 17.33
CA VAL A 94 -20.47 7.70 17.32
C VAL A 94 -20.36 8.31 18.72
N ALA A 95 -20.81 7.61 19.75
CA ALA A 95 -20.67 8.06 21.14
C ALA A 95 -19.19 8.23 21.53
N GLN A 96 -18.34 7.29 21.15
CA GLN A 96 -16.90 7.36 21.38
C GLN A 96 -16.26 8.52 20.63
N ALA A 97 -16.62 8.75 19.35
CA ALA A 97 -16.11 9.87 18.55
C ALA A 97 -16.37 11.21 19.25
N LYS A 98 -17.62 11.44 19.71
CA LYS A 98 -18.01 12.64 20.47
C LYS A 98 -17.25 12.76 21.79
N ALA A 99 -17.08 11.66 22.51
CA ALA A 99 -16.35 11.66 23.77
C ALA A 99 -14.85 11.96 23.58
N ILE A 100 -14.25 11.49 22.50
CA ILE A 100 -12.86 11.78 22.10
C ILE A 100 -12.71 13.25 21.68
N GLU A 101 -13.65 13.79 20.90
CA GLU A 101 -13.71 15.22 20.56
C GLU A 101 -13.76 16.08 21.82
N ASN A 102 -14.68 15.78 22.73
CA ASN A 102 -14.82 16.50 24.01
C ASN A 102 -13.60 16.35 24.93
N ALA A 103 -12.85 15.28 24.80
CA ALA A 103 -11.61 15.05 25.56
C ALA A 103 -10.42 15.86 25.02
N GLY A 104 -10.57 16.52 23.85
CA GLY A 104 -9.59 17.44 23.30
C GLY A 104 -8.78 16.87 22.14
N ALA A 105 -9.23 15.82 21.44
CA ALA A 105 -8.70 15.49 20.14
C ALA A 105 -8.92 16.64 19.15
N THR A 106 -8.06 16.76 18.14
CA THR A 106 -8.14 17.81 17.11
C THR A 106 -8.50 17.25 15.74
N ILE A 107 -8.28 15.97 15.50
CA ILE A 107 -8.53 15.29 14.23
C ILE A 107 -8.93 13.85 14.53
N ILE A 108 -9.84 13.28 13.75
CA ILE A 108 -10.16 11.86 13.76
C ILE A 108 -9.64 11.22 12.47
N ASN A 109 -8.78 10.21 12.61
CA ASN A 109 -8.33 9.35 11.51
C ASN A 109 -9.14 8.06 11.52
N SER A 110 -9.72 7.67 10.38
CA SER A 110 -10.52 6.46 10.28
C SER A 110 -9.65 5.19 10.31
N GLY A 111 -10.02 4.21 11.14
CA GLY A 111 -9.45 2.87 11.20
C GLY A 111 -10.44 1.85 10.67
N ILE A 112 -9.97 0.87 9.90
CA ILE A 112 -10.82 -0.10 9.22
C ILE A 112 -10.27 -1.51 9.38
N GLY A 113 -11.05 -2.35 10.05
CA GLY A 113 -10.80 -3.78 10.20
C GLY A 113 -9.71 -4.12 11.20
N TRP A 114 -9.95 -5.13 12.01
CA TRP A 114 -8.94 -5.74 12.86
C TRP A 114 -8.03 -6.64 12.04
N HIS A 115 -6.83 -6.92 12.55
CA HIS A 115 -5.91 -7.86 11.90
C HIS A 115 -6.48 -9.27 11.75
N GLU A 116 -7.34 -9.69 12.66
CA GLU A 116 -8.03 -10.99 12.64
C GLU A 116 -9.29 -11.00 11.76
N ALA A 117 -9.68 -9.84 11.21
CA ALA A 117 -10.85 -9.76 10.35
C ALA A 117 -10.67 -10.61 9.09
N ARG A 118 -11.68 -11.42 8.79
CA ARG A 118 -11.69 -12.24 7.56
C ARG A 118 -12.07 -11.46 6.32
N VAL A 119 -12.63 -10.27 6.49
CA VAL A 119 -12.94 -9.35 5.39
C VAL A 119 -11.65 -8.59 5.02
N PRO A 120 -11.15 -8.75 3.80
CA PRO A 120 -9.93 -8.07 3.40
C PRO A 120 -10.17 -6.57 3.28
N THR A 121 -9.23 -5.75 3.78
CA THR A 121 -9.33 -4.28 3.77
C THR A 121 -8.21 -3.59 3.01
N ILE A 122 -7.09 -4.28 2.76
CA ILE A 122 -5.85 -3.67 2.27
C ILE A 122 -5.18 -4.40 1.10
N VAL A 123 -5.73 -5.54 0.65
CA VAL A 123 -5.15 -6.34 -0.43
C VAL A 123 -5.57 -5.82 -1.81
N THR A 124 -4.90 -6.30 -2.86
CA THR A 124 -5.10 -5.81 -4.22
C THR A 124 -6.52 -6.01 -4.78
N SER A 125 -7.23 -7.06 -4.30
CA SER A 125 -8.62 -7.32 -4.70
C SER A 125 -9.65 -6.37 -4.07
N VAL A 126 -9.25 -5.57 -3.08
CA VAL A 126 -10.11 -4.55 -2.49
C VAL A 126 -10.10 -3.31 -3.39
N PRO A 127 -11.25 -2.81 -3.85
CA PRO A 127 -11.32 -1.61 -4.69
C PRO A 127 -10.69 -0.38 -4.03
N ARG A 128 -10.26 0.57 -4.86
CA ARG A 128 -9.76 1.86 -4.36
C ARG A 128 -10.85 2.57 -3.59
N ALA A 129 -10.48 3.16 -2.46
CA ALA A 129 -11.39 3.91 -1.58
C ALA A 129 -12.63 3.11 -1.08
N ALA A 130 -12.56 1.78 -1.03
CA ALA A 130 -13.70 0.92 -0.70
C ALA A 130 -14.38 1.20 0.65
N PHE A 131 -13.71 1.91 1.55
CA PHE A 131 -14.20 2.14 2.93
C PHE A 131 -14.44 3.62 3.26
N VAL A 132 -14.38 4.53 2.27
CA VAL A 132 -14.54 5.96 2.56
C VAL A 132 -15.96 6.34 2.96
N ASP A 133 -16.96 5.56 2.55
CA ASP A 133 -18.37 5.78 2.91
C ASP A 133 -18.61 5.73 4.41
N VAL A 134 -17.83 4.91 5.16
CA VAL A 134 -17.95 4.89 6.61
C VAL A 134 -17.39 6.15 7.26
N THR A 135 -16.38 6.77 6.64
CA THR A 135 -15.89 8.09 7.07
C THR A 135 -16.94 9.17 6.79
N ALA A 136 -17.55 9.16 5.61
CA ALA A 136 -18.67 10.03 5.26
C ALA A 136 -19.83 9.88 6.25
N LYS A 137 -20.15 8.65 6.65
CA LYS A 137 -21.20 8.36 7.64
C LYS A 137 -20.92 8.96 9.02
N LEU A 138 -19.64 9.13 9.41
CA LEU A 138 -19.26 9.77 10.67
C LEU A 138 -19.38 11.30 10.61
N ARG A 139 -19.18 11.91 9.44
CA ARG A 139 -19.14 13.37 9.24
C ARG A 139 -20.25 14.15 9.96
N PRO A 140 -21.56 13.80 9.88
CA PRO A 140 -22.62 14.58 10.52
C PRO A 140 -22.64 14.48 12.05
N HIS A 141 -21.81 13.64 12.64
CA HIS A 141 -21.84 13.37 14.09
C HIS A 141 -20.72 14.09 14.87
N VAL A 142 -19.70 14.62 14.20
CA VAL A 142 -18.53 15.29 14.81
C VAL A 142 -18.22 16.59 14.08
N THR A 143 -17.54 17.51 14.77
CA THR A 143 -17.09 18.79 14.18
C THR A 143 -15.63 18.78 13.79
N LEU A 144 -14.88 17.80 14.27
CA LEU A 144 -13.45 17.66 13.97
C LEU A 144 -13.19 17.32 12.51
N PRO A 145 -12.08 17.79 11.95
CA PRO A 145 -11.58 17.31 10.66
C PRO A 145 -11.42 15.78 10.65
N LEU A 146 -11.77 15.18 9.52
CA LEU A 146 -11.70 13.74 9.32
C LEU A 146 -10.61 13.36 8.29
N ILE A 147 -9.89 12.28 8.58
CA ILE A 147 -8.94 11.66 7.66
C ILE A 147 -9.53 10.34 7.15
N ALA A 148 -9.64 10.18 5.83
CA ALA A 148 -10.00 8.91 5.21
C ALA A 148 -8.77 8.04 4.94
N THR A 149 -8.93 6.74 5.05
CA THR A 149 -7.86 5.75 4.88
C THR A 149 -8.31 4.53 4.06
N ASN A 150 -7.40 3.63 3.82
CA ASN A 150 -7.52 2.36 3.10
C ASN A 150 -7.74 2.47 1.59
N ARG A 151 -6.84 1.84 0.84
CA ARG A 151 -6.90 1.72 -0.62
C ARG A 151 -6.93 3.05 -1.38
N ILE A 152 -6.32 4.09 -0.83
CA ILE A 152 -6.09 5.37 -1.51
C ILE A 152 -4.63 5.35 -1.97
N ASN A 153 -4.38 5.26 -3.29
CA ASN A 153 -3.03 5.07 -3.82
C ASN A 153 -2.68 5.99 -5.00
N MET A 154 -3.66 6.76 -5.52
CA MET A 154 -3.45 7.72 -6.60
C MET A 154 -4.10 9.07 -6.27
N PRO A 155 -3.56 10.18 -6.82
CA PRO A 155 -4.05 11.54 -6.53
C PRO A 155 -5.51 11.78 -6.91
N ASP A 156 -5.98 11.23 -8.01
CA ASP A 156 -7.36 11.37 -8.48
C ASP A 156 -8.38 10.75 -7.50
N VAL A 157 -7.98 9.67 -6.82
CA VAL A 157 -8.79 9.03 -5.76
C VAL A 157 -8.83 9.93 -4.53
N ALA A 158 -7.68 10.48 -4.13
CA ALA A 158 -7.59 11.39 -2.98
C ALA A 158 -8.42 12.66 -3.23
N GLU A 159 -8.25 13.29 -4.40
CA GLU A 159 -8.97 14.53 -4.77
C GLU A 159 -10.50 14.34 -4.79
N ARG A 160 -11.01 13.21 -5.30
CA ARG A 160 -12.45 12.91 -5.24
C ARG A 160 -12.97 12.86 -3.82
N ILE A 161 -12.28 12.17 -2.92
CA ILE A 161 -12.67 12.07 -1.51
C ILE A 161 -12.81 13.46 -0.88
N LEU A 162 -11.87 14.37 -1.17
CA LEU A 162 -11.88 15.73 -0.66
C LEU A 162 -12.97 16.57 -1.34
N ALA A 163 -13.10 16.49 -2.66
CA ALA A 163 -14.09 17.25 -3.44
C ALA A 163 -15.54 16.86 -3.08
N ASP A 164 -15.78 15.58 -2.82
CA ASP A 164 -17.08 15.06 -2.40
C ASP A 164 -17.40 15.37 -0.92
N GLY A 165 -16.49 16.03 -0.19
CA GLY A 165 -16.66 16.39 1.22
C GLY A 165 -16.70 15.19 2.17
N ILE A 166 -16.20 14.03 1.75
CA ILE A 166 -16.16 12.80 2.55
C ILE A 166 -15.22 12.95 3.74
N ALA A 167 -14.05 13.52 3.49
CA ALA A 167 -13.01 13.78 4.48
C ALA A 167 -12.29 15.11 4.17
N ASP A 168 -11.55 15.65 5.15
CA ASP A 168 -10.74 16.86 4.98
C ASP A 168 -9.31 16.51 4.54
N MET A 169 -8.88 15.29 4.83
CA MET A 169 -7.55 14.77 4.52
C MET A 169 -7.61 13.29 4.16
N VAL A 170 -6.53 12.78 3.56
CA VAL A 170 -6.33 11.36 3.31
C VAL A 170 -5.06 10.84 3.97
N SER A 171 -5.07 9.60 4.43
CA SER A 171 -3.91 8.94 5.04
C SER A 171 -3.33 7.88 4.09
N LEU A 172 -2.03 7.96 3.85
CA LEU A 172 -1.29 7.07 2.96
C LEU A 172 -0.12 6.44 3.72
N ALA A 173 0.02 5.11 3.65
CA ALA A 173 1.18 4.39 4.18
C ALA A 173 1.96 3.70 3.06
N ARG A 174 1.46 2.58 2.55
CA ARG A 174 2.13 1.80 1.49
C ARG A 174 2.36 2.56 0.17
N PRO A 175 1.51 3.51 -0.26
CA PRO A 175 1.83 4.36 -1.41
C PRO A 175 3.14 5.12 -1.25
N LEU A 176 3.47 5.59 -0.03
CA LEU A 176 4.73 6.29 0.25
C LEU A 176 5.93 5.34 0.34
N LEU A 177 5.73 4.04 0.63
CA LEU A 177 6.77 3.02 0.47
C LEU A 177 7.05 2.75 -1.01
N ALA A 178 6.01 2.64 -1.83
CA ALA A 178 6.15 2.44 -3.27
C ALA A 178 6.79 3.65 -3.96
N ASP A 179 6.42 4.86 -3.53
CA ASP A 179 6.95 6.11 -4.06
C ASP A 179 7.04 7.19 -2.98
N SER A 180 8.22 7.41 -2.44
CA SER A 180 8.47 8.45 -1.42
C SER A 180 8.20 9.88 -1.93
N GLN A 181 8.17 10.10 -3.25
CA GLN A 181 7.88 11.38 -3.89
C GLN A 181 6.41 11.53 -4.30
N TRP A 182 5.54 10.63 -3.88
CA TRP A 182 4.13 10.60 -4.25
C TRP A 182 3.46 11.98 -4.11
N ALA A 183 3.55 12.59 -2.94
CA ALA A 183 2.94 13.90 -2.67
C ALA A 183 3.55 15.02 -3.50
N ASN A 184 4.87 15.02 -3.72
CA ASN A 184 5.55 15.99 -4.55
C ASN A 184 5.16 15.86 -6.03
N LYS A 185 5.02 14.63 -6.52
CA LYS A 185 4.56 14.34 -7.88
C LYS A 185 3.10 14.73 -8.08
N ALA A 186 2.23 14.45 -7.09
CA ALA A 186 0.84 14.89 -7.09
C ALA A 186 0.75 16.43 -7.15
N ARG A 187 1.47 17.14 -6.28
CA ARG A 187 1.54 18.61 -6.28
C ARG A 187 2.05 19.20 -7.58
N ALA A 188 2.96 18.51 -8.27
CA ALA A 188 3.51 18.92 -9.55
C ALA A 188 2.62 18.57 -10.76
N GLY A 189 1.45 17.94 -10.55
CA GLY A 189 0.57 17.51 -11.64
C GLY A 189 1.16 16.36 -12.48
N LYS A 190 2.00 15.50 -11.89
CA LYS A 190 2.69 14.40 -12.57
C LYS A 190 2.26 13.01 -12.05
N PRO A 191 0.96 12.68 -12.05
CA PRO A 191 0.49 11.39 -11.54
C PRO A 191 1.05 10.19 -12.32
N GLN A 192 1.34 10.36 -13.62
CA GLN A 192 1.94 9.34 -14.49
C GLN A 192 3.35 8.92 -14.03
N SER A 193 4.08 9.77 -13.31
CA SER A 193 5.41 9.46 -12.76
C SER A 193 5.34 8.75 -11.40
N ILE A 194 4.15 8.55 -10.81
CA ILE A 194 3.97 7.88 -9.54
C ILE A 194 4.12 6.35 -9.72
N ASN A 195 5.00 5.73 -8.94
CA ASN A 195 5.09 4.28 -8.81
C ASN A 195 3.99 3.80 -7.85
N THR A 196 2.86 3.40 -8.41
CA THR A 196 1.63 3.14 -7.67
C THR A 196 1.71 1.86 -6.85
N CYS A 197 1.38 1.93 -5.56
CA CYS A 197 1.26 0.74 -4.72
C CYS A 197 0.16 -0.19 -5.24
N ILE A 198 0.53 -1.42 -5.61
CA ILE A 198 -0.38 -2.46 -6.12
C ILE A 198 -1.04 -3.31 -5.03
N ALA A 199 -0.87 -2.94 -3.78
CA ALA A 199 -1.43 -3.62 -2.60
C ALA A 199 -1.11 -5.13 -2.50
N CYS A 200 0.07 -5.55 -2.95
CA CYS A 200 0.51 -6.95 -2.93
C CYS A 200 0.88 -7.46 -1.54
N ASN A 201 1.22 -6.59 -0.60
CA ASN A 201 1.62 -6.86 0.79
C ASN A 201 2.94 -7.66 0.98
N GLN A 202 3.59 -8.11 -0.08
CA GLN A 202 4.67 -9.11 -0.05
C GLN A 202 5.95 -8.63 0.67
N ALA A 203 6.55 -7.50 0.27
CA ALA A 203 7.80 -7.03 0.87
C ALA A 203 7.62 -6.00 1.99
N CYS A 204 6.40 -5.61 2.30
CA CYS A 204 6.08 -4.75 3.43
C CYS A 204 5.50 -5.56 4.60
N LEU A 205 4.22 -5.97 4.53
CA LEU A 205 3.56 -6.67 5.63
C LEU A 205 4.16 -8.04 5.91
N ASP A 206 4.37 -8.89 4.90
CA ASP A 206 4.91 -10.23 5.10
C ASP A 206 6.32 -10.18 5.74
N HIS A 207 7.16 -9.22 5.31
CA HIS A 207 8.47 -9.02 5.94
C HIS A 207 8.36 -8.64 7.42
N VAL A 208 7.44 -7.74 7.79
CA VAL A 208 7.23 -7.33 9.18
C VAL A 208 6.77 -8.50 10.04
N PHE A 209 5.84 -9.32 9.55
CA PHE A 209 5.36 -10.52 10.28
C PHE A 209 6.45 -11.60 10.42
N GLU A 210 7.44 -11.61 9.54
CA GLU A 210 8.61 -12.48 9.63
C GLU A 210 9.80 -11.84 10.40
N ASN A 211 9.60 -10.68 11.06
CA ASN A 211 10.65 -9.89 11.73
C ASN A 211 11.80 -9.48 10.79
N LYS A 212 11.50 -9.31 9.51
CA LYS A 212 12.41 -8.76 8.51
C LYS A 212 12.20 -7.26 8.37
N ARG A 213 13.23 -6.55 7.92
CA ARG A 213 13.10 -5.13 7.55
C ARG A 213 12.04 -4.99 6.45
N ALA A 214 11.07 -4.10 6.66
CA ALA A 214 10.10 -3.77 5.63
C ALA A 214 10.78 -3.21 4.37
N SER A 215 10.20 -3.50 3.21
CA SER A 215 10.61 -2.95 1.92
C SER A 215 9.38 -2.85 1.02
N CYS A 216 9.57 -2.63 -0.27
CA CYS A 216 8.48 -2.64 -1.25
C CYS A 216 8.89 -3.45 -2.48
N LEU A 217 8.01 -4.31 -2.96
CA LEU A 217 8.24 -5.12 -4.16
C LEU A 217 8.50 -4.24 -5.41
N LEU A 218 7.88 -3.06 -5.46
CA LEU A 218 8.01 -2.11 -6.57
C LEU A 218 9.15 -1.08 -6.38
N ASN A 219 9.61 -0.92 -5.14
CA ASN A 219 10.63 0.05 -4.79
C ASN A 219 11.66 -0.57 -3.82
N PRO A 220 12.74 -1.14 -4.34
CA PRO A 220 13.76 -1.76 -3.50
C PRO A 220 14.47 -0.77 -2.55
N ARG A 221 14.37 0.54 -2.82
CA ARG A 221 14.92 1.58 -1.93
C ARG A 221 14.09 1.80 -0.68
N ALA A 222 12.82 1.38 -0.64
CA ALA A 222 11.98 1.55 0.54
C ALA A 222 12.65 0.94 1.77
N CYS A 223 12.84 1.75 2.81
CA CYS A 223 13.60 1.43 4.03
C CYS A 223 15.07 1.06 3.81
N ALA A 224 15.64 1.39 2.64
CA ALA A 224 17.05 1.19 2.28
C ALA A 224 17.64 2.44 1.58
N GLU A 225 17.08 3.62 1.83
CA GLU A 225 17.40 4.88 1.14
C GLU A 225 18.87 5.33 1.39
N THR A 226 19.43 4.95 2.53
CA THR A 226 20.84 5.24 2.88
C THR A 226 21.83 4.25 2.27
N GLU A 227 21.37 3.09 1.84
CA GLU A 227 22.20 2.00 1.28
C GLU A 227 22.14 1.98 -0.25
N LEU A 228 20.94 2.10 -0.82
CA LEU A 228 20.70 2.03 -2.27
C LEU A 228 20.64 3.44 -2.88
N ASN A 229 21.81 4.06 -3.02
CA ASN A 229 21.92 5.39 -3.62
C ASN A 229 22.20 5.31 -5.13
N TYR A 230 21.31 5.85 -5.94
CA TYR A 230 21.42 5.87 -7.40
C TYR A 230 22.20 7.10 -7.88
N THR A 231 23.48 7.20 -7.44
CA THR A 231 24.35 8.29 -7.84
C THR A 231 24.71 8.21 -9.32
N LYS A 232 24.84 9.37 -9.97
CA LYS A 232 25.29 9.47 -11.36
C LYS A 232 26.70 8.90 -11.51
N THR A 233 26.93 8.18 -12.61
CA THR A 233 28.26 7.67 -12.94
C THR A 233 29.12 8.73 -13.63
N PHE A 234 30.42 8.70 -13.36
CA PHE A 234 31.42 9.48 -14.12
C PHE A 234 31.94 8.74 -15.37
N LYS A 235 31.58 7.46 -15.53
CA LYS A 235 31.99 6.60 -16.66
C LYS A 235 30.73 5.99 -17.30
N PRO A 236 29.99 6.74 -18.13
CA PRO A 236 28.84 6.19 -18.84
C PRO A 236 29.24 5.02 -19.72
N LYS A 237 28.42 3.97 -19.69
CA LYS A 237 28.55 2.78 -20.52
C LYS A 237 27.33 2.65 -21.44
N ARG A 238 27.49 1.94 -22.55
CA ARG A 238 26.40 1.41 -23.34
C ARG A 238 25.96 0.07 -22.75
N ILE A 239 24.74 0.00 -22.25
CA ILE A 239 24.23 -1.20 -21.58
C ILE A 239 23.06 -1.76 -22.37
N ALA A 240 23.14 -3.05 -22.74
CA ALA A 240 22.02 -3.80 -23.23
C ALA A 240 21.31 -4.51 -22.07
N VAL A 241 20.00 -4.34 -21.96
CA VAL A 241 19.17 -5.12 -21.03
C VAL A 241 18.28 -6.03 -21.88
N VAL A 242 18.34 -7.34 -21.64
CA VAL A 242 17.60 -8.35 -22.39
C VAL A 242 16.46 -8.89 -21.54
N GLY A 243 15.24 -8.56 -21.92
CA GLY A 243 14.00 -8.89 -21.22
C GLY A 243 13.33 -7.65 -20.61
N ALA A 244 12.14 -7.30 -21.10
CA ALA A 244 11.33 -6.17 -20.62
C ALA A 244 10.28 -6.59 -19.58
N GLY A 245 10.57 -7.64 -18.80
CA GLY A 245 9.83 -7.96 -17.57
C GLY A 245 10.21 -7.01 -16.42
N PRO A 246 9.58 -7.11 -15.22
CA PRO A 246 9.83 -6.20 -14.09
C PRO A 246 11.30 -6.00 -13.74
N ALA A 247 12.10 -7.07 -13.77
CA ALA A 247 13.53 -7.00 -13.47
C ALA A 247 14.31 -6.16 -14.49
N GLY A 248 14.07 -6.40 -15.80
CA GLY A 248 14.72 -5.64 -16.86
C GLY A 248 14.28 -4.19 -16.90
N LEU A 249 12.99 -3.92 -16.71
CA LEU A 249 12.44 -2.56 -16.62
C LEU A 249 13.07 -1.76 -15.48
N ALA A 250 13.17 -2.35 -14.29
CA ALA A 250 13.81 -1.72 -13.15
C ALA A 250 15.32 -1.48 -13.40
N CYS A 251 16.02 -2.48 -13.95
CA CYS A 251 17.44 -2.35 -14.28
C CYS A 251 17.69 -1.26 -15.32
N ALA A 252 16.94 -1.26 -16.43
CA ALA A 252 17.10 -0.33 -17.53
C ALA A 252 16.89 1.12 -17.08
N THR A 253 15.79 1.38 -16.36
CA THR A 253 15.46 2.74 -15.91
C THR A 253 16.44 3.26 -14.86
N VAL A 254 16.86 2.43 -13.90
CA VAL A 254 17.85 2.81 -12.89
C VAL A 254 19.24 3.04 -13.52
N ALA A 255 19.65 2.20 -14.46
CA ALA A 255 20.92 2.39 -15.17
C ALA A 255 20.92 3.70 -15.97
N ALA A 256 19.82 4.02 -16.64
CA ALA A 256 19.67 5.28 -17.36
C ALA A 256 19.65 6.49 -16.40
N GLU A 257 18.93 6.42 -15.28
CA GLU A 257 18.97 7.45 -14.23
C GLU A 257 20.40 7.70 -13.71
N ARG A 258 21.21 6.66 -13.64
CA ARG A 258 22.61 6.78 -13.25
C ARG A 258 23.51 7.33 -14.35
N GLY A 259 23.00 7.59 -15.54
CA GLY A 259 23.70 8.23 -16.64
C GLY A 259 24.33 7.29 -17.66
N HIS A 260 23.96 6.01 -17.66
CA HIS A 260 24.33 5.08 -18.72
C HIS A 260 23.43 5.24 -19.96
N ARG A 261 23.92 4.85 -21.14
CA ARG A 261 23.12 4.73 -22.35
C ARG A 261 22.56 3.33 -22.43
N VAL A 262 21.22 3.20 -22.30
CA VAL A 262 20.58 1.89 -22.15
C VAL A 262 19.70 1.58 -23.33
N THR A 263 19.85 0.38 -23.88
CA THR A 263 18.92 -0.23 -24.85
C THR A 263 18.28 -1.44 -24.22
N LEU A 264 16.95 -1.48 -24.19
CA LEU A 264 16.14 -2.58 -23.66
C LEU A 264 15.60 -3.42 -24.82
N PHE A 265 15.89 -4.70 -24.82
CA PHE A 265 15.44 -5.66 -25.84
C PHE A 265 14.39 -6.61 -25.25
N ASP A 266 13.34 -6.89 -26.01
CA ASP A 266 12.41 -7.97 -25.70
C ASP A 266 11.89 -8.62 -26.97
N ALA A 267 11.75 -9.94 -26.95
CA ALA A 267 11.16 -10.71 -28.06
C ALA A 267 9.65 -10.46 -28.21
N SER A 268 8.98 -10.02 -27.15
CA SER A 268 7.56 -9.69 -27.16
C SER A 268 7.31 -8.31 -27.78
N ALA A 269 6.08 -8.10 -28.27
CA ALA A 269 5.64 -6.82 -28.82
C ALA A 269 5.26 -5.78 -27.75
N GLU A 270 5.26 -6.15 -26.47
CA GLU A 270 4.92 -5.28 -25.35
C GLU A 270 5.86 -5.49 -24.16
N ILE A 271 6.04 -4.44 -23.33
CA ILE A 271 6.76 -4.54 -22.06
C ILE A 271 5.90 -5.23 -20.99
N GLY A 272 6.53 -5.72 -19.92
CA GLY A 272 5.87 -6.27 -18.75
C GLY A 272 6.10 -7.76 -18.52
N GLY A 273 6.49 -8.53 -19.55
CA GLY A 273 6.75 -9.95 -19.42
C GLY A 273 5.58 -10.70 -18.78
N GLN A 274 5.85 -11.55 -17.78
CA GLN A 274 4.78 -12.32 -17.11
C GLN A 274 3.81 -11.46 -16.28
N PHE A 275 4.13 -10.19 -15.99
CA PHE A 275 3.20 -9.27 -15.36
C PHE A 275 1.95 -9.02 -16.21
N ASN A 276 2.08 -9.16 -17.54
CA ASN A 276 0.96 -9.08 -18.48
C ASN A 276 -0.07 -10.21 -18.31
N TYR A 277 0.33 -11.35 -17.76
CA TYR A 277 -0.61 -12.42 -17.36
C TYR A 277 -1.19 -12.15 -15.98
N ALA A 278 -0.37 -11.71 -15.03
CA ALA A 278 -0.81 -11.45 -13.66
C ALA A 278 -1.90 -10.36 -13.62
N LYS A 279 -1.78 -9.28 -14.40
CA LYS A 279 -2.77 -8.19 -14.46
C LYS A 279 -4.16 -8.60 -14.99
N LYS A 280 -4.26 -9.78 -15.66
CA LYS A 280 -5.54 -10.32 -16.17
C LYS A 280 -6.32 -11.13 -15.14
N ILE A 281 -5.71 -11.44 -14.01
CA ILE A 281 -6.36 -12.20 -12.93
C ILE A 281 -7.36 -11.27 -12.23
N PRO A 282 -8.64 -11.67 -12.10
CA PRO A 282 -9.64 -10.87 -11.38
C PRO A 282 -9.16 -10.47 -9.98
N GLY A 283 -9.33 -9.18 -9.62
CA GLY A 283 -8.84 -8.61 -8.38
C GLY A 283 -7.38 -8.17 -8.39
N LYS A 284 -6.70 -8.23 -9.56
CA LYS A 284 -5.32 -7.74 -9.74
C LYS A 284 -5.23 -6.59 -10.75
N GLU A 285 -6.29 -5.84 -10.91
CA GLU A 285 -6.38 -4.70 -11.84
C GLU A 285 -5.31 -3.63 -11.54
N GLU A 286 -4.91 -3.47 -10.28
CA GLU A 286 -3.83 -2.56 -9.89
C GLU A 286 -2.48 -2.86 -10.60
N PHE A 287 -2.28 -4.09 -11.07
CA PHE A 287 -1.05 -4.47 -11.75
C PHE A 287 -0.87 -3.75 -13.11
N HIS A 288 -1.93 -3.22 -13.70
CA HIS A 288 -1.83 -2.32 -14.86
C HIS A 288 -1.02 -1.07 -14.54
N GLU A 289 -1.05 -0.58 -13.30
CA GLU A 289 -0.31 0.61 -12.89
C GLU A 289 1.21 0.42 -12.96
N THR A 290 1.71 -0.77 -12.70
CA THR A 290 3.14 -1.06 -12.85
C THR A 290 3.59 -0.91 -14.31
N ILE A 291 2.79 -1.41 -15.26
CA ILE A 291 3.08 -1.26 -16.69
C ILE A 291 3.00 0.22 -17.09
N ARG A 292 1.95 0.93 -16.68
CA ARG A 292 1.81 2.37 -16.90
C ARG A 292 3.04 3.15 -16.40
N TYR A 293 3.45 2.89 -15.17
CA TYR A 293 4.62 3.54 -14.56
C TYR A 293 5.88 3.30 -15.37
N PHE A 294 6.20 2.06 -15.71
CA PHE A 294 7.42 1.75 -16.45
C PHE A 294 7.38 2.25 -17.89
N THR A 295 6.21 2.26 -18.56
CA THR A 295 6.09 2.89 -19.90
C THR A 295 6.52 4.34 -19.84
N HIS A 296 5.96 5.11 -18.91
CA HIS A 296 6.32 6.51 -18.71
C HIS A 296 7.77 6.68 -18.26
N LYS A 297 8.25 5.81 -17.39
CA LYS A 297 9.62 5.88 -16.83
C LYS A 297 10.69 5.61 -17.87
N LEU A 298 10.46 4.72 -18.83
CA LEU A 298 11.36 4.47 -19.96
C LEU A 298 11.50 5.72 -20.84
N GLU A 299 10.39 6.40 -21.13
CA GLU A 299 10.38 7.66 -21.88
C GLU A 299 11.12 8.77 -21.11
N GLU A 300 10.79 8.95 -19.82
CA GLU A 300 11.40 9.96 -18.95
C GLU A 300 12.93 9.79 -18.84
N THR A 301 13.41 8.56 -18.81
CA THR A 301 14.85 8.24 -18.65
C THR A 301 15.59 8.11 -19.98
N GLY A 302 14.88 8.15 -21.11
CA GLY A 302 15.48 8.06 -22.45
C GLY A 302 16.06 6.68 -22.79
N VAL A 303 15.50 5.62 -22.24
CA VAL A 303 15.87 4.24 -22.60
C VAL A 303 15.40 3.93 -24.00
N GLU A 304 16.31 3.48 -24.88
CA GLU A 304 15.97 2.96 -26.19
C GLU A 304 15.27 1.60 -26.04
N VAL A 305 14.04 1.45 -26.55
CA VAL A 305 13.26 0.22 -26.41
C VAL A 305 13.12 -0.51 -27.75
N LYS A 306 13.56 -1.75 -27.83
CA LYS A 306 13.51 -2.63 -29.02
C LYS A 306 12.63 -3.86 -28.72
N LEU A 307 11.33 -3.71 -28.91
CA LEU A 307 10.35 -4.80 -28.81
C LEU A 307 10.32 -5.64 -30.11
N GLY A 308 9.78 -6.87 -30.03
CA GLY A 308 9.75 -7.81 -31.15
C GLY A 308 11.15 -8.22 -31.61
N THR A 309 12.17 -8.02 -30.77
CA THR A 309 13.58 -8.22 -31.14
C THR A 309 14.22 -9.28 -30.24
N VAL A 310 14.56 -10.41 -30.85
CA VAL A 310 15.33 -11.47 -30.17
C VAL A 310 16.78 -11.01 -30.04
N ALA A 311 17.29 -10.98 -28.82
CA ALA A 311 18.69 -10.67 -28.57
C ALA A 311 19.60 -11.82 -29.11
N SER A 312 20.64 -11.45 -29.84
CA SER A 312 21.66 -12.35 -30.39
C SER A 312 23.05 -11.80 -30.09
N ALA A 313 24.06 -12.66 -30.20
CA ALA A 313 25.46 -12.23 -30.03
C ALA A 313 25.83 -11.10 -31.00
N GLU A 314 25.26 -11.09 -32.20
CA GLU A 314 25.49 -10.07 -33.19
C GLU A 314 24.97 -8.69 -32.79
N ASN A 315 23.66 -8.61 -32.40
CA ASN A 315 23.07 -7.32 -32.03
C ASN A 315 23.47 -6.81 -30.62
N LEU A 316 24.14 -7.63 -29.84
CA LEU A 316 24.71 -7.29 -28.54
C LEU A 316 26.20 -6.93 -28.57
N SER A 317 26.90 -7.18 -29.67
CA SER A 317 28.38 -7.01 -29.76
C SER A 317 28.87 -5.57 -29.56
N GLY A 318 28.00 -4.59 -29.75
CA GLY A 318 28.35 -3.17 -29.61
C GLY A 318 28.20 -2.58 -28.21
N PHE A 319 27.78 -3.36 -27.21
CA PHE A 319 27.54 -2.90 -25.84
C PHE A 319 28.73 -3.17 -24.93
N ASP A 320 28.94 -2.29 -23.95
CA ASP A 320 30.01 -2.44 -22.96
C ASP A 320 29.62 -3.47 -21.89
N GLU A 321 28.31 -3.59 -21.60
CA GLU A 321 27.76 -4.56 -20.65
C GLU A 321 26.42 -5.10 -21.16
N VAL A 322 26.14 -6.35 -20.83
CA VAL A 322 24.86 -7.01 -21.14
C VAL A 322 24.25 -7.56 -19.85
N VAL A 323 23.00 -7.17 -19.58
CA VAL A 323 22.22 -7.67 -18.44
C VAL A 323 21.12 -8.61 -18.94
N LEU A 324 21.16 -9.85 -18.50
CA LEU A 324 20.14 -10.84 -18.84
C LEU A 324 19.04 -10.83 -17.79
N ALA A 325 17.83 -10.44 -18.18
CA ALA A 325 16.63 -10.37 -17.37
C ALA A 325 15.45 -11.13 -18.05
N THR A 326 15.75 -12.26 -18.66
CA THR A 326 14.83 -13.03 -19.52
C THR A 326 13.73 -13.77 -18.78
N GLY A 327 13.72 -13.70 -17.43
CA GLY A 327 12.68 -14.27 -16.58
C GLY A 327 12.80 -15.80 -16.44
N ILE A 328 11.66 -16.44 -16.23
CA ILE A 328 11.57 -17.89 -16.00
C ILE A 328 10.60 -18.54 -16.99
N LEU A 329 10.81 -19.81 -17.22
CA LEU A 329 9.84 -20.68 -17.93
C LEU A 329 9.01 -21.43 -16.87
N PRO A 330 7.68 -21.57 -17.08
CA PRO A 330 6.84 -22.37 -16.21
C PRO A 330 7.27 -23.84 -16.20
N ARG A 331 7.26 -24.42 -15.01
CA ARG A 331 7.52 -25.84 -14.85
C ARG A 331 6.39 -26.65 -15.53
N ARG A 332 6.74 -27.63 -16.33
CA ARG A 332 5.80 -28.64 -16.81
C ARG A 332 5.70 -29.76 -15.78
N VAL A 333 4.50 -30.01 -15.29
CA VAL A 333 4.22 -31.14 -14.38
C VAL A 333 3.84 -32.34 -15.21
N ALA A 334 4.59 -33.45 -15.03
CA ALA A 334 4.29 -34.72 -15.70
C ALA A 334 3.39 -35.59 -14.78
N PHE A 335 2.27 -36.02 -15.32
CA PHE A 335 1.35 -37.00 -14.74
C PHE A 335 0.68 -37.80 -15.83
N PRO A 336 0.10 -38.99 -15.57
CA PRO A 336 -0.58 -39.79 -16.59
C PRO A 336 -1.67 -38.97 -17.31
N GLY A 337 -1.53 -38.80 -18.61
CA GLY A 337 -2.43 -37.99 -19.46
C GLY A 337 -2.10 -36.51 -19.56
N SER A 338 -0.96 -36.05 -19.00
CA SER A 338 -0.51 -34.66 -19.13
C SER A 338 -0.21 -34.18 -20.55
N ASP A 339 -0.04 -35.11 -21.50
CA ASP A 339 0.15 -34.90 -22.93
C ASP A 339 -1.18 -34.83 -23.71
N HIS A 340 -2.31 -35.08 -23.06
CA HIS A 340 -3.60 -35.04 -23.73
C HIS A 340 -3.96 -33.61 -24.17
N ALA A 341 -4.57 -33.44 -25.34
CA ALA A 341 -4.90 -32.12 -25.92
C ALA A 341 -5.82 -31.24 -25.09
N LYS A 342 -6.54 -31.80 -24.11
CA LYS A 342 -7.34 -31.05 -23.13
C LYS A 342 -6.51 -30.44 -21.99
N VAL A 343 -5.26 -30.83 -21.82
CA VAL A 343 -4.34 -30.32 -20.81
C VAL A 343 -3.64 -29.11 -21.40
N VAL A 344 -3.94 -27.93 -20.82
CA VAL A 344 -3.42 -26.65 -21.30
C VAL A 344 -2.69 -25.91 -20.17
N SER A 345 -1.71 -25.10 -20.52
CA SER A 345 -1.00 -24.30 -19.52
C SER A 345 -1.84 -23.09 -19.10
N TYR A 346 -1.61 -22.62 -17.87
CA TYR A 346 -2.23 -21.36 -17.41
C TYR A 346 -1.83 -20.17 -18.31
N LEU A 347 -0.64 -20.20 -18.93
CA LEU A 347 -0.21 -19.17 -19.87
C LEU A 347 -1.06 -19.15 -21.14
N ASP A 348 -1.46 -20.31 -21.65
CA ASP A 348 -2.31 -20.39 -22.83
C ASP A 348 -3.70 -19.85 -22.57
N VAL A 349 -4.23 -20.11 -21.36
CA VAL A 349 -5.52 -19.57 -20.90
C VAL A 349 -5.44 -18.05 -20.69
N LEU A 350 -4.48 -17.57 -19.91
CA LEU A 350 -4.34 -16.14 -19.59
C LEU A 350 -3.93 -15.28 -20.79
N SER A 351 -3.23 -15.87 -21.77
CA SER A 351 -2.94 -15.20 -23.05
C SER A 351 -4.15 -15.13 -23.99
N GLY A 352 -5.20 -15.92 -23.72
CA GLY A 352 -6.38 -16.04 -24.59
C GLY A 352 -6.16 -16.96 -25.80
N ARG A 353 -5.04 -17.69 -25.87
CA ARG A 353 -4.78 -18.67 -26.93
C ARG A 353 -5.72 -19.88 -26.86
N VAL A 354 -6.13 -20.23 -25.65
CA VAL A 354 -7.06 -21.33 -25.40
C VAL A 354 -8.21 -20.83 -24.51
N GLN A 355 -9.43 -21.15 -24.89
CA GLN A 355 -10.62 -20.94 -24.08
C GLN A 355 -10.96 -22.22 -23.32
N VAL A 356 -11.14 -22.11 -22.01
CA VAL A 356 -11.61 -23.22 -21.18
C VAL A 356 -13.13 -23.30 -21.18
N GLY A 357 -13.65 -24.53 -21.13
CA GLY A 357 -15.09 -24.75 -21.04
C GLY A 357 -15.67 -24.43 -19.64
N LYS A 358 -16.99 -24.68 -19.47
CA LYS A 358 -17.68 -24.43 -18.20
C LYS A 358 -17.20 -25.28 -17.03
N ARG A 359 -16.53 -26.39 -17.30
CA ARG A 359 -15.95 -27.31 -16.28
C ARG A 359 -14.48 -27.46 -16.56
N ALA A 360 -13.64 -26.99 -15.63
CA ALA A 360 -12.19 -27.09 -15.67
C ALA A 360 -11.68 -27.70 -14.36
N ALA A 361 -10.64 -28.52 -14.45
CA ALA A 361 -9.87 -28.97 -13.31
C ALA A 361 -8.53 -28.21 -13.29
N ILE A 362 -8.09 -27.77 -12.14
CA ILE A 362 -6.78 -27.14 -11.93
C ILE A 362 -5.92 -28.13 -11.15
N ILE A 363 -4.73 -28.44 -11.65
CA ILE A 363 -3.79 -29.40 -11.08
C ILE A 363 -2.52 -28.70 -10.62
#